data_3f5a57985440846aab865fca8ebefa4f
#
_entry.id   3f5a57985440846aab865fca8ebefa4f
#
_cell.length_a   1.000
_cell.length_b   1.000
_cell.length_c   1.000
_cell.angle_alpha   90.00
_cell.angle_beta   90.00
_cell.angle_gamma   90.00
#
_symmetry.space_group_name_H-M   'P 1'
#
loop_
_entity.id
_entity.type
_entity.pdbx_description
1 polymer ?
#
loop_
_entity_poly.entity_id
_entity_poly.type
_entity_poly.pdbx_seq_one_letter_code
_entity_poly.pdbx_strand_id
1 'polypeptide(L)'
;MNNPGQALVRVALAIASNAEFIVFDEPFDGLDVIVRQQIVDLVIDLVADGKRGVLIASHDLRELDGLADRVLMLKHETLIKDIRLEDLRKLASKRQMVFSGKTIPDVIKANGHVLSIQGRVAIVLFEDYNDTVKSEVEAVNPVLNEALPLQLADLFISELKED
;
A
#
# COMPACT_ATOMS: atom_id res chain seq x y z
N MET A 1 -12.41 2.98 -24.23
CA MET A 1 -11.70 1.72 -23.93
C MET A 1 -10.25 1.86 -24.37
N ASN A 2 -9.31 1.80 -23.46
CA ASN A 2 -7.90 1.78 -23.82
C ASN A 2 -7.59 0.47 -24.55
N ASN A 3 -7.01 0.58 -25.74
CA ASN A 3 -6.55 -0.60 -26.47
C ASN A 3 -5.21 -1.05 -25.84
N PRO A 4 -5.06 -2.32 -25.38
CA PRO A 4 -3.84 -2.82 -24.76
C PRO A 4 -2.58 -2.52 -25.56
N GLY A 5 -2.63 -2.66 -26.90
CA GLY A 5 -1.51 -2.33 -27.77
C GLY A 5 -1.15 -0.84 -27.76
N GLN A 6 -2.11 0.06 -27.59
CA GLN A 6 -1.83 1.50 -27.49
C GLN A 6 -1.15 1.86 -26.16
N ALA A 7 -1.50 1.19 -25.06
CA ALA A 7 -0.87 1.41 -23.76
C ALA A 7 0.62 1.02 -23.82
N LEU A 8 0.94 -0.15 -24.34
CA LEU A 8 2.34 -0.58 -24.53
C LEU A 8 3.13 0.38 -25.44
N VAL A 9 2.54 0.85 -26.54
CA VAL A 9 3.20 1.81 -27.42
C VAL A 9 3.47 3.13 -26.73
N ARG A 10 2.52 3.66 -25.93
CA ARG A 10 2.71 4.89 -25.16
C ARG A 10 3.86 4.75 -24.14
N VAL A 11 3.90 3.65 -23.42
CA VAL A 11 4.97 3.37 -22.45
C VAL A 11 6.32 3.24 -23.18
N ALA A 12 6.37 2.48 -24.27
CA ALA A 12 7.60 2.33 -25.07
C ALA A 12 8.10 3.67 -25.64
N LEU A 13 7.20 4.53 -26.11
CA LEU A 13 7.56 5.89 -26.59
C LEU A 13 8.07 6.77 -25.44
N ALA A 14 7.46 6.71 -24.27
CA ALA A 14 7.92 7.45 -23.09
C ALA A 14 9.33 6.99 -22.68
N ILE A 15 9.59 5.70 -22.68
CA ILE A 15 10.93 5.12 -22.41
C ILE A 15 11.94 5.56 -23.48
N ALA A 16 11.55 5.53 -24.75
CA ALA A 16 12.40 5.93 -25.88
C ALA A 16 12.71 7.44 -25.91
N SER A 17 11.94 8.27 -25.22
CA SER A 17 12.19 9.71 -25.08
C SER A 17 13.50 10.02 -24.35
N ASN A 18 14.07 9.06 -23.66
CA ASN A 18 15.27 9.17 -22.84
C ASN A 18 15.20 10.28 -21.75
N ALA A 19 13.98 10.59 -21.29
CA ALA A 19 13.77 11.55 -20.21
C ALA A 19 14.29 11.01 -18.87
N GLU A 20 14.83 11.87 -18.04
CA GLU A 20 15.29 11.53 -16.68
C GLU A 20 14.12 11.26 -15.74
N PHE A 21 12.94 11.86 -16.03
CA PHE A 21 11.74 11.71 -15.23
C PHE A 21 10.52 11.52 -16.12
N ILE A 22 9.73 10.48 -15.86
CA ILE A 22 8.53 10.12 -16.63
C ILE A 22 7.33 10.10 -15.70
N VAL A 23 6.21 10.65 -16.17
CA VAL A 23 4.93 10.63 -15.47
C VAL A 23 3.93 9.79 -16.26
N PHE A 24 3.33 8.82 -15.60
CA PHE A 24 2.22 8.03 -16.13
C PHE A 24 0.95 8.30 -15.33
N ASP A 25 -0.13 8.55 -16.03
CA ASP A 25 -1.47 8.71 -15.48
C ASP A 25 -2.33 7.52 -15.89
N GLU A 26 -2.77 6.73 -14.90
CA GLU A 26 -3.56 5.49 -15.06
C GLU A 26 -3.01 4.54 -16.14
N PRO A 27 -1.71 4.18 -16.10
CA PRO A 27 -1.09 3.41 -17.19
C PRO A 27 -1.62 1.99 -17.32
N PHE A 28 -2.25 1.47 -16.26
CA PHE A 28 -2.74 0.08 -16.18
C PHE A 28 -4.25 -0.05 -16.43
N ASP A 29 -4.98 1.08 -16.53
CA ASP A 29 -6.44 1.07 -16.61
C ASP A 29 -6.95 0.32 -17.84
N GLY A 30 -7.86 -0.64 -17.62
CA GLY A 30 -8.49 -1.45 -18.66
C GLY A 30 -7.57 -2.49 -19.32
N LEU A 31 -6.40 -2.77 -18.74
CA LEU A 31 -5.47 -3.77 -19.25
C LEU A 31 -5.71 -5.17 -18.63
N ASP A 32 -5.50 -6.20 -19.42
CA ASP A 32 -5.39 -7.56 -18.90
C ASP A 32 -4.08 -7.77 -18.11
N VAL A 33 -4.03 -8.85 -17.34
CA VAL A 33 -2.91 -9.17 -16.45
C VAL A 33 -1.57 -9.30 -17.19
N ILE A 34 -1.60 -9.84 -18.42
CA ILE A 34 -0.37 -10.09 -19.20
C ILE A 34 0.24 -8.77 -19.65
N VAL A 35 -0.57 -7.89 -20.24
CA VAL A 35 -0.12 -6.57 -20.71
C VAL A 35 0.32 -5.69 -19.55
N ARG A 36 -0.41 -5.74 -18.43
CA ARG A 36 -0.03 -5.05 -17.20
C ARG A 36 1.37 -5.48 -16.74
N GLN A 37 1.63 -6.80 -16.66
CA GLN A 37 2.93 -7.30 -16.24
C GLN A 37 4.06 -6.82 -17.16
N GLN A 38 3.83 -6.80 -18.48
CA GLN A 38 4.81 -6.28 -19.43
C GLN A 38 5.14 -4.80 -19.17
N ILE A 39 4.16 -3.96 -18.83
CA ILE A 39 4.40 -2.56 -18.47
C ILE A 39 5.18 -2.46 -17.16
N VAL A 40 4.82 -3.25 -16.14
CA VAL A 40 5.54 -3.30 -14.87
C VAL A 40 7.00 -3.65 -15.08
N ASP A 41 7.29 -4.69 -15.88
CA ASP A 41 8.65 -5.12 -16.18
C ASP A 41 9.44 -4.00 -16.89
N LEU A 42 8.82 -3.32 -17.87
CA LEU A 42 9.42 -2.18 -18.55
C LEU A 42 9.73 -1.00 -17.63
N VAL A 43 8.86 -0.72 -16.66
CA VAL A 43 9.08 0.35 -15.67
C VAL A 43 10.22 -0.03 -14.70
N ILE A 44 10.26 -1.27 -14.25
CA ILE A 44 11.33 -1.78 -13.39
C ILE A 44 12.68 -1.68 -14.10
N ASP A 45 12.76 -2.14 -15.35
CA ASP A 45 13.98 -2.07 -16.16
C ASP A 45 14.44 -0.62 -16.39
N LEU A 46 13.45 0.29 -16.56
CA LEU A 46 13.73 1.72 -16.79
C LEU A 46 14.42 2.38 -15.60
N VAL A 47 14.04 2.03 -14.37
CA VAL A 47 14.59 2.64 -13.15
C VAL A 47 15.77 1.87 -12.55
N ALA A 48 16.09 0.70 -13.10
CA ALA A 48 17.09 -0.21 -12.53
C ALA A 48 18.51 0.40 -12.43
N ASP A 49 18.86 1.34 -13.32
CA ASP A 49 20.15 2.02 -13.29
C ASP A 49 20.24 3.17 -12.25
N GLY A 50 19.13 3.49 -11.59
CA GLY A 50 19.02 4.56 -10.59
C GLY A 50 19.14 5.99 -11.15
N LYS A 51 19.16 6.16 -12.47
CA LYS A 51 19.32 7.48 -13.12
C LYS A 51 18.00 8.11 -13.52
N ARG A 52 16.94 7.31 -13.56
CA ARG A 52 15.62 7.74 -14.00
C ARG A 52 14.60 7.57 -12.88
N GLY A 53 13.64 8.50 -12.83
CA GLY A 53 12.51 8.44 -11.92
C GLY A 53 11.20 8.27 -12.67
N VAL A 54 10.27 7.53 -12.07
CA VAL A 54 8.91 7.35 -12.61
C VAL A 54 7.90 7.73 -11.54
N LEU A 55 6.93 8.57 -11.92
CA LEU A 55 5.75 8.86 -11.11
C LEU A 55 4.54 8.22 -11.78
N ILE A 56 3.82 7.40 -11.05
CA ILE A 56 2.60 6.75 -11.52
C ILE A 56 1.42 7.26 -10.68
N ALA A 57 0.43 7.86 -11.32
CA ALA A 57 -0.86 8.10 -10.71
C ALA A 57 -1.78 6.92 -11.02
N SER A 58 -2.37 6.32 -9.99
CA SER A 58 -3.37 5.27 -10.13
C SER A 58 -4.35 5.29 -8.96
N HIS A 59 -5.58 4.90 -9.22
CA HIS A 59 -6.61 4.67 -8.21
C HIS A 59 -6.67 3.20 -7.75
N ASP A 60 -6.00 2.27 -8.44
CA ASP A 60 -5.88 0.87 -8.02
C ASP A 60 -4.55 0.62 -7.30
N LEU A 61 -4.62 0.62 -5.97
CA LEU A 61 -3.46 0.43 -5.09
C LEU A 61 -2.75 -0.91 -5.28
N ARG A 62 -3.47 -1.93 -5.78
CA ARG A 62 -2.89 -3.26 -6.04
C ARG A 62 -1.89 -3.22 -7.19
N GLU A 63 -2.05 -2.27 -8.10
CA GLU A 63 -1.14 -2.08 -9.22
C GLU A 63 0.20 -1.50 -8.78
N LEU A 64 0.18 -0.68 -7.73
CA LEU A 64 1.34 -0.02 -7.16
C LEU A 64 2.04 -0.87 -6.09
N ASP A 65 1.31 -1.84 -5.51
CA ASP A 65 1.85 -2.74 -4.48
C ASP A 65 2.91 -3.66 -5.10
N GLY A 66 4.15 -3.54 -4.64
CA GLY A 66 5.29 -4.25 -5.20
C GLY A 66 6.05 -3.51 -6.32
N LEU A 67 5.49 -2.43 -6.90
CA LEU A 67 6.16 -1.60 -7.90
C LEU A 67 6.74 -0.31 -7.30
N ALA A 68 5.96 0.37 -6.46
CA ALA A 68 6.36 1.63 -5.87
C ALA A 68 7.37 1.44 -4.72
N ASP A 69 8.35 2.34 -4.62
CA ASP A 69 9.23 2.49 -3.46
C ASP A 69 8.78 3.62 -2.52
N ARG A 70 8.04 4.60 -3.05
CA ARG A 70 7.48 5.74 -2.33
C ARG A 70 6.05 6.01 -2.78
N VAL A 71 5.17 6.31 -1.84
CA VAL A 71 3.76 6.59 -2.08
C VAL A 71 3.39 7.97 -1.58
N LEU A 72 2.73 8.72 -2.44
CA LEU A 72 2.15 10.02 -2.17
C LEU A 72 0.63 9.87 -2.17
N MET A 73 -0.03 10.16 -1.04
CA MET A 73 -1.49 10.11 -0.95
C MET A 73 -2.07 11.52 -1.02
N LEU A 74 -2.98 11.71 -1.97
CA LEU A 74 -3.68 12.96 -2.16
C LEU A 74 -5.14 12.83 -1.73
N LYS A 75 -5.64 13.80 -0.95
CA LYS A 75 -7.05 13.92 -0.57
C LYS A 75 -7.45 15.39 -0.70
N HIS A 76 -8.53 15.67 -1.44
CA HIS A 76 -9.02 17.03 -1.67
C HIS A 76 -7.90 18.02 -2.07
N GLU A 77 -7.10 17.65 -3.08
CA GLU A 77 -6.00 18.47 -3.61
C GLU A 77 -4.84 18.71 -2.62
N THR A 78 -4.86 18.03 -1.47
CA THR A 78 -3.82 18.13 -0.44
C THR A 78 -3.04 16.84 -0.33
N LEU A 79 -1.72 16.94 -0.22
CA LEU A 79 -0.86 15.82 0.09
C LEU A 79 -1.03 15.47 1.58
N ILE A 80 -1.69 14.35 1.86
CA ILE A 80 -1.97 13.92 3.23
C ILE A 80 -0.90 12.95 3.76
N LYS A 81 -0.24 12.20 2.87
CA LYS A 81 0.81 11.27 3.27
C LYS A 81 1.91 11.18 2.21
N ASP A 82 3.15 11.08 2.68
CA ASP A 82 4.36 10.87 1.89
C ASP A 82 5.19 9.81 2.60
N ILE A 83 5.22 8.58 2.05
CA ILE A 83 5.74 7.41 2.74
C ILE A 83 6.70 6.65 1.85
N ARG A 84 7.87 6.30 2.37
CA ARG A 84 8.72 5.27 1.80
C ARG A 84 8.22 3.89 2.25
N LEU A 85 7.93 3.01 1.30
CA LEU A 85 7.37 1.69 1.62
C LEU A 85 8.34 0.80 2.40
N GLU A 86 9.63 0.99 2.22
CA GLU A 86 10.65 0.30 3.01
C GLU A 86 10.55 0.65 4.50
N ASP A 87 10.41 1.95 4.83
CA ASP A 87 10.30 2.42 6.21
C ASP A 87 9.00 1.94 6.83
N LEU A 88 7.91 2.01 6.07
CA LEU A 88 6.63 1.49 6.51
C LEU A 88 6.69 0.00 6.86
N ARG A 89 7.24 -0.83 5.95
CA ARG A 89 7.33 -2.28 6.17
C ARG A 89 8.18 -2.67 7.37
N LYS A 90 9.09 -1.79 7.81
CA LYS A 90 9.90 -2.00 9.02
C LYS A 90 9.13 -1.70 10.30
N LEU A 91 8.28 -0.70 10.27
CA LEU A 91 7.60 -0.18 11.46
C LEU A 91 6.18 -0.73 11.59
N ALA A 92 5.45 -0.82 10.50
CA ALA A 92 4.05 -1.23 10.51
C ALA A 92 3.86 -2.74 10.63
N SER A 93 2.76 -3.14 11.27
CA SER A 93 2.33 -4.53 11.32
C SER A 93 0.81 -4.62 11.20
N LYS A 94 0.35 -5.37 10.20
CA LYS A 94 -1.05 -5.80 10.08
C LYS A 94 -1.24 -7.10 10.84
N ARG A 95 -2.19 -7.13 11.74
CA ARG A 95 -2.39 -8.30 12.62
C ARG A 95 -3.83 -8.76 12.62
N GLN A 96 -4.00 -10.09 12.57
CA GLN A 96 -5.25 -10.73 12.89
C GLN A 96 -5.27 -11.07 14.38
N MET A 97 -6.28 -10.59 15.08
CA MET A 97 -6.38 -10.73 16.52
C MET A 97 -7.76 -11.32 16.90
N VAL A 98 -7.76 -12.18 17.89
CA VAL A 98 -9.01 -12.73 18.48
C VAL A 98 -9.01 -12.45 19.98
N PHE A 99 -10.08 -11.87 20.49
CA PHE A 99 -10.22 -11.55 21.91
C PHE A 99 -11.24 -12.48 22.59
N SER A 100 -11.04 -12.74 23.88
CA SER A 100 -11.98 -13.54 24.67
C SER A 100 -13.35 -12.85 24.82
N GLY A 101 -13.35 -11.52 24.90
CA GLY A 101 -14.54 -10.66 24.93
C GLY A 101 -15.12 -10.38 23.55
N LYS A 102 -16.29 -9.71 23.51
CA LYS A 102 -16.92 -9.23 22.27
C LYS A 102 -16.41 -7.87 21.81
N THR A 103 -15.71 -7.16 22.69
CA THR A 103 -15.20 -5.81 22.45
C THR A 103 -13.69 -5.85 22.25
N ILE A 104 -13.19 -5.05 21.32
CA ILE A 104 -11.76 -4.83 21.14
C ILE A 104 -11.28 -3.97 22.31
N PRO A 105 -10.21 -4.37 23.03
CA PRO A 105 -9.62 -3.57 24.09
C PRO A 105 -9.24 -2.16 23.63
N ASP A 106 -9.41 -1.17 24.49
CA ASP A 106 -9.17 0.23 24.12
C ASP A 106 -7.69 0.51 23.82
N VAL A 107 -6.77 -0.21 24.44
CA VAL A 107 -5.34 -0.12 24.14
C VAL A 107 -5.03 -0.50 22.67
N ILE A 108 -5.78 -1.46 22.11
CA ILE A 108 -5.62 -1.85 20.70
C ILE A 108 -6.11 -0.72 19.78
N LYS A 109 -7.24 -0.07 20.12
CA LYS A 109 -7.79 1.05 19.36
C LYS A 109 -6.93 2.32 19.48
N ALA A 110 -6.27 2.49 20.62
CA ALA A 110 -5.40 3.64 20.87
C ALA A 110 -4.07 3.56 20.10
N ASN A 111 -3.57 2.35 19.82
CA ASN A 111 -2.29 2.12 19.15
C ASN A 111 -2.43 1.69 17.69
N GLY A 112 -3.64 1.32 17.24
CA GLY A 112 -3.83 0.77 15.90
C GLY A 112 -5.18 1.08 15.29
N HIS A 113 -5.22 1.07 13.97
CA HIS A 113 -6.43 1.28 13.16
C HIS A 113 -7.14 -0.05 12.93
N VAL A 114 -8.39 -0.15 13.38
CA VAL A 114 -9.20 -1.36 13.15
C VAL A 114 -9.72 -1.36 11.73
N LEU A 115 -9.11 -2.19 10.87
CA LEU A 115 -9.48 -2.32 9.45
C LEU A 115 -10.82 -3.05 9.28
N SER A 116 -11.02 -4.14 10.03
CA SER A 116 -12.28 -4.91 9.98
C SER A 116 -12.53 -5.67 11.28
N ILE A 117 -13.82 -5.97 11.54
CA ILE A 117 -14.26 -6.81 12.65
C ILE A 117 -15.25 -7.83 12.10
N GLN A 118 -15.02 -9.10 12.42
CA GLN A 118 -15.94 -10.21 12.12
C GLN A 118 -16.13 -11.08 13.37
N GLY A 119 -17.20 -10.83 14.07
CA GLY A 119 -17.47 -11.50 15.35
C GLY A 119 -16.42 -11.13 16.41
N ARG A 120 -15.53 -12.07 16.74
CA ARG A 120 -14.43 -11.89 17.71
C ARG A 120 -13.07 -11.70 17.04
N VAL A 121 -13.02 -11.74 15.71
CA VAL A 121 -11.82 -11.56 14.92
C VAL A 121 -11.72 -10.10 14.51
N ALA A 122 -10.61 -9.45 14.83
CA ALA A 122 -10.28 -8.10 14.39
C ALA A 122 -9.04 -8.15 13.50
N ILE A 123 -9.07 -7.38 12.40
CA ILE A 123 -7.87 -7.06 11.62
C ILE A 123 -7.47 -5.65 12.02
N VAL A 124 -6.26 -5.49 12.51
CA VAL A 124 -5.74 -4.23 13.02
C VAL A 124 -4.42 -3.90 12.31
N LEU A 125 -4.30 -2.66 11.86
CA LEU A 125 -3.06 -2.09 11.37
C LEU A 125 -2.41 -1.24 12.46
N PHE A 126 -1.19 -1.57 12.84
CA PHE A 126 -0.33 -0.74 13.66
C PHE A 126 0.68 -0.08 12.73
N GLU A 127 0.72 1.24 12.65
CA GLU A 127 1.69 1.97 11.81
C GLU A 127 3.09 1.97 12.43
N ASP A 128 3.19 1.91 13.75
CA ASP A 128 4.42 1.74 14.50
C ASP A 128 4.25 0.60 15.53
N TYR A 129 4.59 -0.62 15.14
CA TYR A 129 4.51 -1.82 15.99
C TYR A 129 5.82 -2.04 16.73
N ASN A 130 6.24 -1.04 17.51
CA ASN A 130 7.44 -1.08 18.34
C ASN A 130 7.30 -2.01 19.58
N ASP A 131 8.35 -2.18 20.35
CA ASP A 131 8.37 -3.10 21.49
C ASP A 131 7.41 -2.68 22.62
N THR A 132 7.13 -1.39 22.78
CA THR A 132 6.13 -0.89 23.73
C THR A 132 4.74 -1.33 23.30
N VAL A 133 4.36 -1.09 22.05
CA VAL A 133 3.05 -1.51 21.51
C VAL A 133 2.90 -3.03 21.55
N LYS A 134 3.95 -3.79 21.22
CA LYS A 134 3.94 -5.25 21.35
C LYS A 134 3.62 -5.70 22.77
N SER A 135 4.30 -5.10 23.76
CA SER A 135 4.09 -5.43 25.17
C SER A 135 2.68 -5.10 25.64
N GLU A 136 2.12 -3.96 25.20
CA GLU A 136 0.74 -3.57 25.53
C GLU A 136 -0.29 -4.49 24.85
N VAL A 137 -0.04 -4.91 23.62
CA VAL A 137 -0.86 -5.89 22.89
C VAL A 137 -0.84 -7.26 23.58
N GLU A 138 0.34 -7.70 24.05
CA GLU A 138 0.48 -8.96 24.78
C GLU A 138 -0.20 -8.91 26.15
N ALA A 139 -0.16 -7.77 26.81
CA ALA A 139 -0.78 -7.59 28.14
C ALA A 139 -2.31 -7.78 28.13
N VAL A 140 -2.99 -7.52 27.01
CA VAL A 140 -4.45 -7.80 26.88
C VAL A 140 -4.76 -9.28 26.60
N ASN A 141 -3.73 -10.13 26.50
CA ASN A 141 -3.81 -11.57 26.34
C ASN A 141 -4.80 -12.02 25.26
N PRO A 142 -4.56 -11.65 24.00
CA PRO A 142 -5.40 -12.08 22.88
C PRO A 142 -5.33 -13.60 22.72
N VAL A 143 -6.45 -14.23 22.36
CA VAL A 143 -6.52 -15.68 22.06
C VAL A 143 -5.70 -16.03 20.82
N LEU A 144 -5.63 -15.09 19.86
CA LEU A 144 -4.83 -15.17 18.66
C LEU A 144 -4.21 -13.79 18.39
N ASN A 145 -2.96 -13.76 17.94
CA ASN A 145 -2.27 -12.57 17.49
C ASN A 145 -1.25 -12.94 16.40
N GLU A 146 -1.70 -12.94 15.15
CA GLU A 146 -0.89 -13.35 14.00
C GLU A 146 -0.63 -12.18 13.05
N ALA A 147 0.60 -12.13 12.52
CA ALA A 147 0.95 -11.16 11.48
C ALA A 147 0.33 -11.56 10.14
N LEU A 148 -0.24 -10.59 9.44
CA LEU A 148 -0.72 -10.73 8.08
C LEU A 148 0.15 -9.93 7.11
N PRO A 149 0.19 -10.29 5.82
CA PRO A 149 0.83 -9.47 4.79
C PRO A 149 0.23 -8.07 4.77
N LEU A 150 1.10 -7.06 4.82
CA LEU A 150 0.73 -5.66 4.71
C LEU A 150 0.63 -5.27 3.24
N GLN A 151 -0.48 -4.64 2.85
CA GLN A 151 -0.76 -4.12 1.51
C GLN A 151 -0.93 -2.60 1.55
N LEU A 152 -0.68 -1.92 0.44
CA LEU A 152 -0.93 -0.48 0.32
C LEU A 152 -2.37 -0.10 0.63
N ALA A 153 -3.33 -0.95 0.24
CA ALA A 153 -4.74 -0.74 0.53
C ALA A 153 -5.06 -0.64 2.03
N ASP A 154 -4.30 -1.31 2.88
CA ASP A 154 -4.51 -1.27 4.33
C ASP A 154 -4.28 0.13 4.90
N LEU A 155 -3.25 0.83 4.38
CA LEU A 155 -2.96 2.22 4.75
C LEU A 155 -4.03 3.19 4.29
N PHE A 156 -4.53 3.00 3.06
CA PHE A 156 -5.61 3.83 2.55
C PHE A 156 -6.88 3.70 3.38
N ILE A 157 -7.21 2.47 3.79
CA ILE A 157 -8.39 2.21 4.62
C ILE A 157 -8.24 2.86 6.01
N SER A 158 -7.04 2.88 6.59
CA SER A 158 -6.80 3.55 7.86
C SER A 158 -7.06 5.05 7.78
N GLU A 159 -6.52 5.71 6.76
CA GLU A 159 -6.68 7.16 6.53
C GLU A 159 -8.12 7.60 6.22
N LEU A 160 -8.89 6.75 5.52
CA LEU A 160 -10.28 7.07 5.18
C LEU A 160 -11.24 6.90 6.36
N LYS A 161 -10.86 6.16 7.41
CA LYS A 161 -11.69 5.95 8.60
C LYS A 161 -11.47 6.97 9.71
N GLU A 162 -10.49 7.84 9.57
CA GLU A 162 -10.22 8.92 10.54
C GLU A 162 -11.12 10.16 10.37
N ASP A 163 -11.99 10.17 9.35
CA ASP A 163 -13.05 11.17 9.15
C ASP A 163 -14.40 10.62 9.66
#